data_8e4db53620b9246a8e8a9e4cc193e7dd
#
_entry.id   8e4db53620b9246a8e8a9e4cc193e7dd
#
_cell.length_a   1.000
_cell.length_b   1.000
_cell.length_c   1.000
_cell.angle_alpha   90.00
_cell.angle_beta   90.00
_cell.angle_gamma   90.00
#
_symmetry.space_group_name_H-M   'P 1'
#
loop_
_entity.id
_entity.type
_entity.pdbx_description
1 polymer ?
#
loop_
_entity_poly.entity_id
_entity_poly.type
_entity_poly.pdbx_seq_one_letter_code
_entity_poly.pdbx_strand_id
1 'polypeptide(L)'
;MALKSRNKVSASFSMSSMTDIVFLLLIFFMVTSTLIAPNALKLLLPQSNSQAPSKPQVTVSITKDFQYYIGESKVASLGDLEYKLRVALAKEEQPTLSLHVDKSVPMEEVVKVMNLAKDNKFRVILATSPIR
;
A
#
# COMPACT_ATOMS: atom_id res chain seq x y z
N MET A 1 -15.20 66.97 23.13
CA MET A 1 -15.80 65.96 22.23
C MET A 1 -14.92 64.77 22.12
N ALA A 2 -15.34 63.75 22.74
CA ALA A 2 -14.63 62.49 22.63
C ALA A 2 -14.86 61.87 21.26
N LEU A 3 -13.87 61.92 20.42
CA LEU A 3 -13.85 61.12 19.23
C LEU A 3 -13.72 59.66 19.65
N LYS A 4 -14.81 58.94 19.76
CA LYS A 4 -14.79 57.55 19.91
C LYS A 4 -14.18 56.95 18.63
N SER A 5 -12.97 56.49 18.74
CA SER A 5 -12.39 55.63 17.77
C SER A 5 -13.35 54.45 17.57
N ARG A 6 -14.02 54.41 16.47
CA ARG A 6 -14.92 53.35 16.11
C ARG A 6 -14.25 52.16 15.42
N ASN A 7 -12.96 52.20 15.43
CA ASN A 7 -12.25 50.98 15.04
C ASN A 7 -12.16 50.08 16.26
N LYS A 8 -13.29 49.56 16.63
CA LYS A 8 -13.27 48.23 17.24
C LYS A 8 -12.88 47.28 16.15
N VAL A 9 -11.60 47.12 15.95
CA VAL A 9 -11.12 45.88 15.37
C VAL A 9 -11.65 44.83 16.31
N SER A 10 -12.78 44.25 15.94
CA SER A 10 -13.29 43.14 16.71
C SER A 10 -12.28 42.04 16.54
N ALA A 11 -11.53 41.76 17.60
CA ALA A 11 -10.73 40.56 17.71
C ALA A 11 -11.63 39.31 17.75
N SER A 12 -12.93 39.46 17.59
CA SER A 12 -13.81 38.34 17.37
C SER A 12 -13.62 37.91 15.93
N PHE A 13 -12.81 36.89 15.75
CA PHE A 13 -12.87 36.09 14.55
C PHE A 13 -14.33 35.74 14.31
N SER A 14 -14.83 36.08 13.13
CA SER A 14 -16.10 35.58 12.68
C SER A 14 -16.09 34.08 12.84
N MET A 15 -17.02 33.53 13.57
CA MET A 15 -17.15 32.08 13.74
C MET A 15 -17.25 31.35 12.41
N SER A 16 -17.82 32.00 11.40
CA SER A 16 -17.91 31.49 10.04
C SER A 16 -16.55 31.37 9.35
N SER A 17 -15.63 32.30 9.57
CA SER A 17 -14.26 32.21 9.04
C SER A 17 -13.49 31.08 9.68
N MET A 18 -13.65 30.87 10.97
CA MET A 18 -12.98 29.80 11.70
C MET A 18 -13.51 28.44 11.28
N THR A 19 -14.82 28.30 11.15
CA THR A 19 -15.42 27.06 10.67
C THR A 19 -15.04 26.74 9.22
N ASP A 20 -14.88 27.75 8.38
CA ASP A 20 -14.45 27.59 7.01
C ASP A 20 -13.02 27.05 6.92
N ILE A 21 -12.10 27.60 7.71
CA ILE A 21 -10.72 27.13 7.79
C ILE A 21 -10.68 25.68 8.26
N VAL A 22 -11.41 25.34 9.31
CA VAL A 22 -11.49 23.96 9.82
C VAL A 22 -12.10 23.04 8.78
N PHE A 23 -13.14 23.46 8.09
CA PHE A 23 -13.80 22.69 7.05
C PHE A 23 -12.86 22.42 5.86
N LEU A 24 -12.13 23.45 5.42
CA LEU A 24 -11.12 23.29 4.36
C LEU A 24 -9.99 22.34 4.77
N LEU A 25 -9.53 22.42 6.01
CA LEU A 25 -8.54 21.49 6.54
C LEU A 25 -9.06 20.06 6.57
N LEU A 26 -10.31 19.86 6.99
CA LEU A 26 -10.93 18.54 7.00
C LEU A 26 -11.05 17.96 5.60
N ILE A 27 -11.49 18.77 4.63
CA ILE A 27 -11.56 18.34 3.23
C ILE A 27 -10.18 18.04 2.70
N PHE A 28 -9.19 18.85 3.01
CA PHE A 28 -7.80 18.65 2.61
C PHE A 28 -7.28 17.31 3.13
N PHE A 29 -7.45 17.04 4.41
CA PHE A 29 -7.05 15.75 4.99
C PHE A 29 -7.84 14.57 4.42
N MET A 30 -9.12 14.75 4.17
CA MET A 30 -9.95 13.74 3.56
C MET A 30 -9.46 13.39 2.16
N VAL A 31 -9.18 14.38 1.33
CA VAL A 31 -8.69 14.19 -0.03
C VAL A 31 -7.29 13.58 -0.04
N THR A 32 -6.40 14.07 0.81
CA THR A 32 -5.04 13.53 0.90
C THR A 32 -5.01 12.12 1.48
N SER A 33 -5.91 11.81 2.40
CA SER A 33 -6.06 10.46 2.96
C SER A 33 -6.48 9.43 1.92
N THR A 34 -7.33 9.81 0.98
CA THR A 34 -7.77 8.91 -0.09
C THR A 34 -6.69 8.65 -1.15
N LEU A 35 -5.67 9.50 -1.21
CA LEU A 35 -4.54 9.31 -2.13
C LEU A 35 -3.58 8.20 -1.71
N ILE A 36 -3.72 7.69 -0.51
CA ILE A 36 -2.93 6.56 -0.01
C ILE A 36 -3.70 5.24 -0.17
N ALA A 37 -4.61 5.18 -1.10
CA ALA A 37 -5.17 3.90 -1.45
C ALA A 37 -4.08 3.08 -2.17
N PRO A 38 -3.62 1.97 -1.60
CA PRO A 38 -2.79 1.05 -2.35
C PRO A 38 -3.64 0.55 -3.52
N ASN A 39 -3.43 1.12 -4.69
CA ASN A 39 -4.04 0.63 -5.91
C ASN A 39 -3.36 -0.69 -6.27
N ALA A 40 -3.63 -1.70 -5.49
CA ALA A 40 -3.37 -3.05 -5.91
C ALA A 40 -4.41 -3.40 -6.98
N LEU A 41 -4.07 -3.14 -8.23
CA LEU A 41 -4.79 -3.79 -9.29
C LEU A 41 -4.55 -5.30 -9.13
N LYS A 42 -5.60 -5.97 -8.75
CA LYS A 42 -5.67 -7.40 -8.97
C LYS A 42 -5.69 -7.60 -10.48
N LEU A 43 -4.54 -7.80 -11.08
CA LEU A 43 -4.48 -8.35 -12.40
C LEU A 43 -5.07 -9.75 -12.30
N LEU A 44 -6.28 -9.86 -12.75
CA LEU A 44 -6.82 -11.14 -13.12
C LEU A 44 -5.98 -11.59 -14.31
N LEU A 45 -4.92 -12.34 -14.04
CA LEU A 45 -4.30 -13.16 -15.06
C LEU A 45 -5.44 -13.93 -15.74
N PRO A 46 -5.47 -14.00 -17.08
CA PRO A 46 -6.49 -14.76 -17.76
C PRO A 46 -6.54 -16.14 -17.15
N GLN A 47 -7.61 -16.40 -16.44
CA GLN A 47 -7.80 -17.66 -15.76
C GLN A 47 -8.19 -18.70 -16.80
N SER A 48 -7.29 -19.61 -17.03
CA SER A 48 -7.74 -20.92 -17.44
C SER A 48 -8.34 -21.61 -16.21
N ASN A 49 -9.67 -21.70 -16.18
CA ASN A 49 -10.47 -22.43 -15.20
C ASN A 49 -10.38 -22.04 -13.74
N SER A 50 -11.22 -21.06 -13.39
CA SER A 50 -12.14 -21.07 -12.24
C SER A 50 -11.73 -21.85 -10.99
N GLN A 51 -10.82 -21.31 -10.23
CA GLN A 51 -10.90 -21.43 -8.78
C GLN A 51 -10.97 -20.04 -8.20
N ALA A 52 -11.91 -19.86 -7.26
CA ALA A 52 -12.05 -18.60 -6.55
C ALA A 52 -10.67 -18.12 -6.09
N PRO A 53 -10.28 -16.86 -6.35
CA PRO A 53 -8.99 -16.39 -5.93
C PRO A 53 -8.89 -16.53 -4.42
N SER A 54 -8.03 -17.42 -3.96
CA SER A 54 -7.70 -17.49 -2.55
C SER A 54 -7.12 -16.15 -2.14
N LYS A 55 -7.61 -15.59 -1.05
CA LYS A 55 -7.09 -14.33 -0.52
C LYS A 55 -5.62 -14.52 -0.16
N PRO A 56 -4.73 -13.62 -0.58
CA PRO A 56 -3.33 -13.72 -0.17
C PRO A 56 -3.22 -13.51 1.34
N GLN A 57 -2.48 -14.38 2.00
CA GLN A 57 -2.24 -14.29 3.44
C GLN A 57 -1.06 -13.37 3.77
N VAL A 58 -0.13 -13.24 2.85
CA VAL A 58 1.11 -12.47 3.04
C VAL A 58 1.39 -11.62 1.82
N THR A 59 1.87 -10.42 2.04
CA THR A 59 2.32 -9.51 0.99
C THR A 59 3.83 -9.42 0.99
N VAL A 60 4.44 -9.66 -0.16
CA VAL A 60 5.87 -9.47 -0.39
C VAL A 60 6.06 -8.29 -1.34
N SER A 61 6.92 -7.36 -0.97
CA SER A 61 7.21 -6.19 -1.79
C SER A 61 8.68 -6.14 -2.18
N ILE A 62 8.95 -5.75 -3.41
CA ILE A 62 10.29 -5.47 -3.92
C ILE A 62 10.38 -4.00 -4.29
N THR A 63 11.27 -3.27 -3.63
CA THR A 63 11.46 -1.84 -3.87
C THR A 63 12.42 -1.57 -5.02
N LYS A 64 12.53 -0.30 -5.44
CA LYS A 64 13.50 0.17 -6.45
C LYS A 64 14.93 -0.22 -6.14
N ASP A 65 15.28 -0.27 -4.86
CA ASP A 65 16.61 -0.58 -4.36
C ASP A 65 16.85 -2.08 -4.20
N PHE A 66 15.98 -2.90 -4.77
CA PHE A 66 16.01 -4.36 -4.68
C PHE A 66 15.91 -4.88 -3.25
N GLN A 67 15.22 -4.14 -2.38
CA GLN A 67 14.97 -4.57 -1.02
C GLN A 67 13.65 -5.32 -0.94
N TYR A 68 13.65 -6.36 -0.13
CA TYR A 68 12.49 -7.21 0.08
C TYR A 68 11.79 -6.84 1.38
N TYR A 69 10.47 -6.83 1.35
CA TYR A 69 9.63 -6.60 2.53
C TYR A 69 8.55 -7.66 2.61
N ILE A 70 8.28 -8.12 3.82
CA ILE A 70 7.10 -8.92 4.13
C ILE A 70 6.16 -8.02 4.94
N GLY A 71 5.04 -7.63 4.32
CA GLY A 71 4.19 -6.59 4.89
C GLY A 71 4.98 -5.29 5.05
N GLU A 72 5.17 -4.84 6.26
CA GLU A 72 5.96 -3.64 6.58
C GLU A 72 7.40 -3.97 7.06
N SER A 73 7.70 -5.23 7.25
CA SER A 73 9.00 -5.65 7.80
C SER A 73 10.02 -5.87 6.70
N LYS A 74 11.16 -5.19 6.83
CA LYS A 74 12.27 -5.36 5.91
C LYS A 74 12.95 -6.71 6.11
N VAL A 75 13.31 -7.34 5.01
CA VAL A 75 14.00 -8.63 4.99
C VAL A 75 15.41 -8.43 4.47
N ALA A 76 16.40 -9.02 5.13
CA ALA A 76 17.80 -8.81 4.82
C ALA A 76 18.27 -9.46 3.52
N SER A 77 17.72 -10.63 3.18
CA SER A 77 18.15 -11.41 2.03
C SER A 77 17.04 -12.31 1.49
N LEU A 78 17.26 -12.87 0.32
CA LEU A 78 16.31 -13.80 -0.29
C LEU A 78 16.11 -15.07 0.55
N GLY A 79 17.19 -15.60 1.15
CA GLY A 79 17.11 -16.75 2.05
C GLY A 79 16.32 -16.45 3.32
N ASP A 80 16.47 -15.26 3.86
CA ASP A 80 15.70 -14.80 5.00
C ASP A 80 14.22 -14.59 4.66
N LEU A 81 13.95 -14.11 3.46
CA LEU A 81 12.60 -14.01 2.91
C LEU A 81 11.94 -15.39 2.84
N GLU A 82 12.64 -16.39 2.32
CA GLU A 82 12.15 -17.75 2.23
C GLU A 82 11.82 -18.33 3.60
N TYR A 83 12.71 -18.17 4.57
CA TYR A 83 12.49 -18.63 5.94
C TYR A 83 11.25 -17.99 6.57
N LYS A 84 11.15 -16.67 6.48
CA LYS A 84 10.00 -15.94 7.04
C LYS A 84 8.69 -16.31 6.36
N LEU A 85 8.70 -16.53 5.06
CA LEU A 85 7.51 -16.98 4.34
C LEU A 85 7.10 -18.39 4.75
N ARG A 86 8.04 -19.29 4.91
CA ARG A 86 7.76 -20.65 5.40
C ARG A 86 7.09 -20.61 6.77
N VAL A 87 7.60 -19.80 7.68
CA VAL A 87 7.04 -19.65 9.03
C VAL A 87 5.64 -19.04 8.97
N ALA A 88 5.46 -17.98 8.18
CA ALA A 88 4.20 -17.27 8.09
C ALA A 88 3.09 -18.12 7.43
N LEU A 89 3.44 -18.95 6.47
CA LEU A 89 2.50 -19.74 5.67
C LEU A 89 2.45 -21.23 6.07
N ALA A 90 3.15 -21.61 7.12
CA ALA A 90 3.26 -23.02 7.54
C ALA A 90 1.92 -23.65 7.92
N LYS A 91 0.97 -22.87 8.40
CA LYS A 91 -0.35 -23.34 8.85
C LYS A 91 -1.44 -23.23 7.78
N GLU A 92 -1.12 -22.70 6.63
CA GLU A 92 -2.10 -22.49 5.56
C GLU A 92 -2.20 -23.71 4.65
N GLU A 93 -3.42 -24.12 4.34
CA GLU A 93 -3.66 -25.22 3.40
C GLU A 93 -3.28 -24.85 1.98
N GLN A 94 -3.56 -23.61 1.59
CA GLN A 94 -3.19 -23.07 0.28
C GLN A 94 -2.40 -21.78 0.48
N PRO A 95 -1.10 -21.89 0.75
CA PRO A 95 -0.28 -20.72 1.01
C PRO A 95 -0.22 -19.84 -0.23
N THR A 96 -0.71 -18.62 -0.10
CA THR A 96 -0.80 -17.63 -1.18
C THR A 96 -0.14 -16.34 -0.74
N LEU A 97 0.77 -15.83 -1.56
CA LEU A 97 1.39 -14.54 -1.35
C LEU A 97 1.04 -13.56 -2.48
N SER A 98 0.91 -12.32 -2.13
CA SER A 98 0.78 -11.22 -3.07
C SER A 98 2.13 -10.57 -3.28
N LEU A 99 2.60 -10.52 -4.50
CA LEU A 99 3.89 -9.93 -4.85
C LEU A 99 3.68 -8.53 -5.43
N HIS A 100 4.18 -7.54 -4.74
CA HIS A 100 4.17 -6.15 -5.16
C HIS A 100 5.57 -5.74 -5.60
N VAL A 101 5.71 -5.36 -6.84
CA VAL A 101 7.00 -5.03 -7.43
C VAL A 101 6.96 -3.61 -7.99
N ASP A 102 7.99 -2.82 -7.68
CA ASP A 102 8.15 -1.52 -8.32
C ASP A 102 8.43 -1.71 -9.82
N LYS A 103 7.87 -0.83 -10.63
CA LYS A 103 7.98 -0.90 -12.10
C LYS A 103 9.42 -0.85 -12.61
N SER A 104 10.34 -0.31 -11.83
CA SER A 104 11.76 -0.19 -12.19
C SER A 104 12.56 -1.47 -11.89
N VAL A 105 11.97 -2.44 -11.19
CA VAL A 105 12.63 -3.69 -10.84
C VAL A 105 12.72 -4.59 -12.08
N PRO A 106 13.91 -5.10 -12.43
CA PRO A 106 14.05 -6.05 -13.53
C PRO A 106 13.24 -7.33 -13.31
N MET A 107 12.70 -7.89 -14.37
CA MET A 107 11.94 -9.15 -14.31
C MET A 107 12.77 -10.29 -13.70
N GLU A 108 14.07 -10.27 -13.86
CA GLU A 108 14.99 -11.23 -13.27
C GLU A 108 14.83 -11.35 -11.76
N GLU A 109 14.71 -10.21 -11.06
CA GLU A 109 14.48 -10.19 -9.61
C GLU A 109 13.12 -10.75 -9.23
N VAL A 110 12.11 -10.46 -10.03
CA VAL A 110 10.76 -10.99 -9.85
C VAL A 110 10.76 -12.51 -9.99
N VAL A 111 11.44 -13.02 -10.99
CA VAL A 111 11.53 -14.46 -11.26
C VAL A 111 12.24 -15.20 -10.12
N LYS A 112 13.22 -14.60 -9.47
CA LYS A 112 13.86 -15.18 -8.28
C LYS A 112 12.85 -15.46 -7.17
N VAL A 113 11.98 -14.51 -6.89
CA VAL A 113 10.94 -14.65 -5.87
C VAL A 113 9.87 -15.66 -6.32
N MET A 114 9.52 -15.65 -7.59
CA MET A 114 8.56 -16.61 -8.13
C MET A 114 9.09 -18.05 -8.06
N ASN A 115 10.37 -18.27 -8.34
CA ASN A 115 11.01 -19.58 -8.22
C ASN A 115 11.04 -20.04 -6.76
N LEU A 116 11.36 -19.13 -5.84
CA LEU A 116 11.33 -19.41 -4.41
C LEU A 116 9.93 -19.86 -3.98
N ALA A 117 8.90 -19.15 -4.43
CA ALA A 117 7.52 -19.49 -4.14
C ALA A 117 7.14 -20.85 -4.73
N LYS A 118 7.55 -21.13 -5.96
CA LYS A 118 7.31 -22.41 -6.63
C LYS A 118 7.95 -23.57 -5.88
N ASP A 119 9.20 -23.43 -5.47
CA ASP A 119 9.94 -24.46 -4.76
C ASP A 119 9.29 -24.80 -3.41
N ASN A 120 8.65 -23.82 -2.78
CA ASN A 120 7.93 -24.00 -1.53
C ASN A 120 6.41 -24.27 -1.71
N LYS A 121 5.97 -24.44 -2.94
CA LYS A 121 4.56 -24.67 -3.30
C LYS A 121 3.62 -23.54 -2.87
N PHE A 122 4.11 -22.33 -2.87
CA PHE A 122 3.30 -21.13 -2.62
C PHE A 122 2.65 -20.65 -3.91
N ARG A 123 1.41 -20.19 -3.81
CA ARG A 123 0.75 -19.48 -4.90
C ARG A 123 1.17 -18.02 -4.89
N VAL A 124 1.41 -17.47 -6.07
CA VAL A 124 1.80 -16.07 -6.22
C VAL A 124 0.74 -15.31 -7.00
N ILE A 125 0.29 -14.22 -6.43
CA ILE A 125 -0.54 -13.23 -7.11
C ILE A 125 0.34 -12.01 -7.35
N LEU A 126 0.56 -11.66 -8.60
CA LEU A 126 1.32 -10.47 -8.95
C LEU A 126 0.39 -9.25 -8.91
N ALA A 127 0.68 -8.33 -8.01
CA ALA A 127 -0.03 -7.07 -7.94
C ALA A 127 0.73 -6.02 -8.77
N THR A 128 0.01 -5.37 -9.67
CA THR A 128 0.58 -4.30 -10.50
C THR A 128 -0.16 -3.00 -10.26
N SER A 129 0.56 -1.89 -10.39
CA SER A 129 -0.05 -0.58 -10.36
C SER A 129 -0.74 -0.28 -11.68
N PRO A 130 -1.90 0.40 -11.65
CA PRO A 130 -2.53 0.82 -12.90
C PRO A 130 -1.60 1.73 -13.69
N ILE A 131 -1.58 1.51 -14.98
CA ILE A 131 -0.96 2.44 -15.93
C ILE A 131 -1.85 3.68 -15.95
N ARG A 132 -1.29 4.78 -15.51
CA ARG A 132 -1.92 6.09 -15.68
C ARG A 132 -1.58 6.67 -17.04
#